data_7940d0f24ba5d5670bff0995179ca217
#
_entry.id   7940d0f24ba5d5670bff0995179ca217
#
_cell.length_a   1.000
_cell.length_b   1.000
_cell.length_c   1.000
_cell.angle_alpha   90.00
_cell.angle_beta   90.00
_cell.angle_gamma   90.00
#
_symmetry.space_group_name_H-M   'P 1'
#
loop_
_entity.id
_entity.type
_entity.pdbx_description
1 polymer ?
#
loop_
_entity_poly.entity_id
_entity_poly.type
_entity_poly.pdbx_seq_one_letter_code
_entity_poly.pdbx_strand_id
1 'polypeptide(L)'
;KGYTFIGWNQDIEKVTDNLMIKAVYEKKVYTVEFKTQFGEVIQSKEVYYHDMITYPNPPSLEGYHFMKWDQDIQYVCENVTIIALYQEVTHMISFQTQFGDLIAIKKVVHDEKIIYPEAPVIEGYTFIGWDYDIAYAKSDFIITAKYEKKVYHVTFQTQFGEVIDEKEYAYLDVIIYPNPLVIEGYNFVSWSSNEEYATKNIEIIAYYNIKQFSVTFIGFDENIIGKITVNYMSPFVYPEAPIIEGYTFVGWNQNVIGVKQDTTIVAIYEKN
;
A
#
# COMPACT_ATOMS: atom_id res chain seq x y z
N LYS A 1 30.00 1.96 -69.35
CA LYS A 1 29.30 2.37 -68.12
C LYS A 1 30.28 2.93 -67.08
N GLY A 2 30.02 4.05 -66.48
CA GLY A 2 30.86 4.62 -65.39
C GLY A 2 32.04 5.51 -65.90
N TYR A 3 32.16 5.73 -67.14
CA TYR A 3 33.17 6.63 -67.74
C TYR A 3 32.54 7.55 -68.77
N THR A 4 33.07 8.74 -68.89
CA THR A 4 32.71 9.74 -69.91
C THR A 4 33.90 9.87 -70.86
N PHE A 5 33.68 9.76 -72.17
CA PHE A 5 34.68 10.05 -73.15
C PHE A 5 34.99 11.54 -73.17
N ILE A 6 36.28 11.92 -73.05
CA ILE A 6 36.70 13.30 -72.94
C ILE A 6 37.51 13.74 -74.14
N GLY A 7 37.92 12.82 -74.96
CA GLY A 7 38.70 13.13 -76.18
C GLY A 7 39.68 12.04 -76.58
N TRP A 8 40.48 12.36 -77.50
CA TRP A 8 41.61 11.52 -77.95
C TRP A 8 42.92 12.00 -77.29
N ASN A 9 43.88 11.10 -77.08
CA ASN A 9 45.13 11.42 -76.37
C ASN A 9 46.02 12.41 -77.17
N GLN A 10 45.69 12.70 -78.44
CA GLN A 10 46.37 13.65 -79.28
C GLN A 10 45.47 14.18 -80.39
N ASP A 11 45.63 15.47 -80.72
CA ASP A 11 44.97 16.10 -81.85
C ASP A 11 45.70 15.78 -83.12
N ILE A 12 44.98 15.45 -84.21
CA ILE A 12 45.54 15.03 -85.47
C ILE A 12 44.98 15.87 -86.59
N GLU A 13 45.77 16.82 -87.05
CA GLU A 13 45.47 17.61 -88.28
C GLU A 13 45.89 16.91 -89.55
N LYS A 14 46.99 16.08 -89.51
CA LYS A 14 47.52 15.41 -90.69
C LYS A 14 48.30 14.17 -90.28
N VAL A 15 48.02 13.02 -90.90
CA VAL A 15 48.77 11.75 -90.70
C VAL A 15 49.98 11.70 -91.61
N THR A 16 51.16 11.64 -91.00
CA THR A 16 52.46 11.51 -91.72
C THR A 16 53.16 10.17 -91.48
N ASP A 17 52.78 9.45 -90.43
CA ASP A 17 53.37 8.15 -90.03
C ASP A 17 52.27 7.28 -89.37
N ASN A 18 52.66 6.04 -89.01
CA ASN A 18 51.75 5.18 -88.22
C ASN A 18 51.52 5.76 -86.81
N LEU A 19 50.28 6.10 -86.51
CA LEU A 19 49.91 6.70 -85.24
C LEU A 19 49.02 5.77 -84.45
N MET A 20 49.25 5.71 -83.11
CA MET A 20 48.36 5.03 -82.15
C MET A 20 47.53 6.07 -81.41
N ILE A 21 46.27 6.15 -81.73
CA ILE A 21 45.31 7.07 -81.11
C ILE A 21 44.54 6.28 -80.03
N LYS A 22 44.52 6.80 -78.83
CA LYS A 22 43.80 6.19 -77.70
C LYS A 22 42.67 7.11 -77.26
N ALA A 23 41.50 6.54 -77.05
CA ALA A 23 40.42 7.23 -76.46
C ALA A 23 40.69 7.45 -74.93
N VAL A 24 40.52 8.67 -74.51
CA VAL A 24 40.70 9.06 -73.10
C VAL A 24 39.33 9.18 -72.47
N TYR A 25 39.17 8.57 -71.29
CA TYR A 25 37.98 8.53 -70.55
C TYR A 25 38.24 9.02 -69.14
N GLU A 26 37.25 9.74 -68.54
CA GLU A 26 37.23 10.14 -67.16
C GLU A 26 36.20 9.30 -66.42
N LYS A 27 36.50 8.96 -65.16
CA LYS A 27 35.53 8.29 -64.29
C LYS A 27 34.37 9.25 -63.97
N LYS A 28 33.16 8.77 -64.09
CA LYS A 28 31.96 9.51 -63.62
C LYS A 28 32.02 9.66 -62.13
N VAL A 29 31.50 10.77 -61.66
CA VAL A 29 31.29 11.08 -60.23
C VAL A 29 29.83 10.85 -59.87
N TYR A 30 29.62 10.22 -58.76
CA TYR A 30 28.29 9.95 -58.21
C TYR A 30 28.20 10.47 -56.78
N THR A 31 26.98 10.90 -56.37
CA THR A 31 26.69 11.32 -55.01
C THR A 31 26.33 10.11 -54.15
N VAL A 32 27.05 9.97 -53.04
CA VAL A 32 26.71 9.04 -51.97
C VAL A 32 26.23 9.84 -50.80
N GLU A 33 24.96 9.68 -50.42
CA GLU A 33 24.34 10.38 -49.34
C GLU A 33 23.98 9.38 -48.21
N PHE A 34 24.36 9.73 -46.98
CA PHE A 34 23.98 8.97 -45.76
C PHE A 34 22.95 9.77 -44.99
N LYS A 35 21.83 9.14 -44.67
CA LYS A 35 20.73 9.76 -43.89
C LYS A 35 20.34 8.90 -42.71
N THR A 36 19.76 9.51 -41.71
CA THR A 36 18.96 8.78 -40.69
C THR A 36 17.64 8.34 -41.29
N GLN A 37 16.98 7.34 -40.69
CA GLN A 37 15.62 6.93 -41.07
C GLN A 37 14.60 8.06 -40.90
N PHE A 38 14.95 9.11 -40.15
CA PHE A 38 14.13 10.30 -39.92
C PHE A 38 14.33 11.38 -40.96
N GLY A 39 15.21 11.14 -41.95
CA GLY A 39 15.48 12.04 -43.09
C GLY A 39 16.65 13.02 -42.90
N GLU A 40 17.28 13.02 -41.74
CA GLU A 40 18.41 13.90 -41.43
C GLU A 40 19.65 13.44 -42.16
N VAL A 41 20.36 14.36 -42.85
CA VAL A 41 21.59 14.07 -43.61
C VAL A 41 22.77 13.93 -42.64
N ILE A 42 23.39 12.77 -42.63
CA ILE A 42 24.61 12.49 -41.84
C ILE A 42 25.85 12.95 -42.58
N GLN A 43 25.93 12.58 -43.86
CA GLN A 43 27.03 12.93 -44.75
C GLN A 43 26.56 12.86 -46.22
N SER A 44 27.04 13.78 -47.05
CA SER A 44 26.94 13.68 -48.50
C SER A 44 28.33 13.89 -49.11
N LYS A 45 28.72 13.05 -50.05
CA LYS A 45 30.02 13.16 -50.71
C LYS A 45 29.97 12.69 -52.16
N GLU A 46 30.81 13.27 -52.97
CA GLU A 46 31.06 12.82 -54.34
C GLU A 46 32.14 11.72 -54.36
N VAL A 47 31.88 10.65 -55.10
CA VAL A 47 32.73 9.46 -55.17
C VAL A 47 32.83 9.02 -56.64
N TYR A 48 34.03 8.70 -57.08
CA TYR A 48 34.23 8.25 -58.46
C TYR A 48 33.67 6.82 -58.68
N TYR A 49 33.26 6.58 -59.90
CA TYR A 49 32.77 5.27 -60.32
C TYR A 49 33.75 4.15 -59.90
N HIS A 50 33.18 3.12 -59.24
CA HIS A 50 33.91 1.93 -58.76
C HIS A 50 34.93 2.21 -57.63
N ASP A 51 34.86 3.41 -57.02
CA ASP A 51 35.61 3.62 -55.78
C ASP A 51 34.83 3.06 -54.58
N MET A 52 35.58 2.69 -53.54
CA MET A 52 35.02 2.09 -52.33
C MET A 52 34.22 3.13 -51.51
N ILE A 53 33.07 2.73 -50.99
CA ILE A 53 32.26 3.54 -50.07
C ILE A 53 32.82 3.38 -48.65
N THR A 54 33.13 4.51 -48.01
CA THR A 54 33.46 4.56 -46.59
C THR A 54 32.25 5.04 -45.81
N TYR A 55 31.70 4.20 -44.93
CA TYR A 55 30.55 4.50 -44.07
C TYR A 55 30.99 5.43 -42.96
N PRO A 56 30.22 6.50 -42.66
CA PRO A 56 30.46 7.35 -41.50
C PRO A 56 30.05 6.63 -40.23
N ASN A 57 30.48 7.13 -39.07
CA ASN A 57 29.92 6.72 -37.80
C ASN A 57 28.44 7.23 -37.71
N PRO A 58 27.48 6.36 -37.41
CA PRO A 58 26.09 6.79 -37.22
C PRO A 58 25.99 7.72 -36.02
N PRO A 59 25.21 8.82 -36.06
CA PRO A 59 25.04 9.71 -34.93
C PRO A 59 24.36 8.99 -33.79
N SER A 60 24.71 9.36 -32.55
CA SER A 60 23.96 8.94 -31.35
C SER A 60 22.69 9.74 -31.27
N LEU A 61 21.56 9.07 -31.20
CA LEU A 61 20.21 9.67 -31.03
C LEU A 61 19.63 9.28 -29.70
N GLU A 62 19.16 10.27 -28.93
CA GLU A 62 18.52 10.02 -27.64
C GLU A 62 17.27 9.14 -27.84
N GLY A 63 17.12 8.11 -27.03
CA GLY A 63 16.00 7.17 -27.13
C GLY A 63 16.12 6.14 -28.26
N TYR A 64 17.24 6.09 -28.98
CA TYR A 64 17.43 5.17 -30.08
C TYR A 64 18.78 4.47 -30.05
N HIS A 65 18.80 3.21 -30.48
CA HIS A 65 20.01 2.45 -30.76
C HIS A 65 20.19 2.27 -32.27
N PHE A 66 21.38 2.62 -32.80
CA PHE A 66 21.72 2.30 -34.16
C PHE A 66 21.74 0.76 -34.33
N MET A 67 21.02 0.27 -35.34
CA MET A 67 20.92 -1.14 -35.66
C MET A 67 21.87 -1.53 -36.79
N LYS A 68 21.73 -0.87 -37.92
CA LYS A 68 22.48 -1.14 -39.14
C LYS A 68 22.20 -0.08 -40.19
N TRP A 69 22.99 -0.08 -41.22
CA TRP A 69 22.68 0.58 -42.48
C TRP A 69 21.66 -0.28 -43.25
N ASP A 70 20.74 0.34 -44.01
CA ASP A 70 19.72 -0.37 -44.81
C ASP A 70 20.33 -1.13 -45.99
N GLN A 71 21.52 -0.67 -46.49
CA GLN A 71 22.25 -1.24 -47.60
C GLN A 71 23.72 -1.44 -47.23
N ASP A 72 24.32 -2.52 -47.75
CA ASP A 72 25.76 -2.80 -47.67
C ASP A 72 26.33 -2.74 -49.06
N ILE A 73 26.70 -1.53 -49.50
CA ILE A 73 27.27 -1.26 -50.85
C ILE A 73 28.75 -1.02 -50.72
N GLN A 74 29.53 -1.84 -51.41
CA GLN A 74 30.99 -1.76 -51.35
C GLN A 74 31.58 -0.74 -52.34
N TYR A 75 31.04 -0.67 -53.58
CA TYR A 75 31.56 0.17 -54.67
C TYR A 75 30.44 1.03 -55.30
N VAL A 76 30.80 2.25 -55.66
CA VAL A 76 29.87 3.20 -56.28
C VAL A 76 29.67 2.90 -57.76
N CYS A 77 28.40 2.67 -58.15
CA CYS A 77 28.03 2.48 -59.56
C CYS A 77 27.00 3.50 -60.07
N GLU A 78 26.32 4.19 -59.17
CA GLU A 78 25.29 5.22 -59.41
C GLU A 78 25.12 6.10 -58.18
N ASN A 79 24.30 7.14 -58.26
CA ASN A 79 23.89 7.91 -57.05
C ASN A 79 23.15 7.01 -56.09
N VAL A 80 23.50 7.07 -54.83
CA VAL A 80 22.89 6.22 -53.79
C VAL A 80 22.62 6.99 -52.51
N THR A 81 21.47 6.71 -51.87
CA THR A 81 21.16 7.14 -50.52
C THR A 81 21.16 5.89 -49.61
N ILE A 82 21.96 5.93 -48.57
CA ILE A 82 22.11 4.85 -47.57
C ILE A 82 21.52 5.35 -46.25
N ILE A 83 20.63 4.55 -45.67
CA ILE A 83 19.85 4.94 -44.50
C ILE A 83 20.34 4.22 -43.23
N ALA A 84 20.68 4.99 -42.20
CA ALA A 84 20.92 4.48 -40.85
C ALA A 84 19.59 4.11 -40.20
N LEU A 85 19.43 2.84 -39.86
CA LEU A 85 18.24 2.30 -39.18
C LEU A 85 18.50 2.24 -37.69
N TYR A 86 17.54 2.74 -36.93
CA TYR A 86 17.56 2.80 -35.48
C TYR A 86 16.35 2.08 -34.89
N GLN A 87 16.57 1.51 -33.74
CA GLN A 87 15.53 0.91 -32.91
C GLN A 87 15.28 1.78 -31.67
N GLU A 88 14.03 1.96 -31.30
CA GLU A 88 13.64 2.64 -30.06
C GLU A 88 14.18 1.92 -28.83
N VAL A 89 14.71 2.69 -27.89
CA VAL A 89 15.07 2.22 -26.56
C VAL A 89 13.80 2.06 -25.73
N THR A 90 13.69 0.98 -25.00
CA THR A 90 12.58 0.75 -24.11
C THR A 90 13.07 0.49 -22.70
N HIS A 91 12.30 0.94 -21.72
CA HIS A 91 12.60 0.80 -20.31
C HIS A 91 11.59 -0.09 -19.62
N MET A 92 12.05 -0.82 -18.60
CA MET A 92 11.21 -1.65 -17.76
C MET A 92 10.83 -0.87 -16.51
N ILE A 93 9.55 -0.56 -16.37
CA ILE A 93 8.99 0.11 -15.19
C ILE A 93 8.26 -0.94 -14.36
N SER A 94 8.80 -1.26 -13.19
CA SER A 94 8.21 -2.22 -12.24
C SER A 94 7.47 -1.47 -11.14
N PHE A 95 6.24 -1.87 -10.87
CA PHE A 95 5.43 -1.34 -9.76
C PHE A 95 5.27 -2.43 -8.72
N GLN A 96 5.56 -2.10 -7.46
CA GLN A 96 5.44 -3.03 -6.34
C GLN A 96 4.84 -2.36 -5.11
N THR A 97 4.34 -3.15 -4.15
CA THR A 97 3.95 -2.63 -2.83
C THR A 97 5.19 -2.41 -1.96
N GLN A 98 5.08 -1.63 -0.90
CA GLN A 98 6.14 -1.48 0.11
C GLN A 98 6.44 -2.80 0.86
N PHE A 99 5.60 -3.82 0.70
CA PHE A 99 5.77 -5.15 1.27
C PHE A 99 6.51 -6.12 0.33
N GLY A 100 6.84 -5.65 -0.90
CA GLY A 100 7.57 -6.42 -1.90
C GLY A 100 6.70 -7.16 -2.93
N ASP A 101 5.37 -7.04 -2.85
CA ASP A 101 4.47 -7.68 -3.81
C ASP A 101 4.49 -6.93 -5.14
N LEU A 102 4.70 -7.68 -6.22
CA LEU A 102 4.67 -7.12 -7.58
C LEU A 102 3.24 -6.77 -7.98
N ILE A 103 3.03 -5.52 -8.42
CA ILE A 103 1.75 -5.01 -8.93
C ILE A 103 1.70 -5.14 -10.45
N ALA A 104 2.73 -4.64 -11.15
CA ALA A 104 2.82 -4.65 -12.60
C ALA A 104 4.25 -4.45 -13.09
N ILE A 105 4.54 -4.93 -14.30
CA ILE A 105 5.74 -4.56 -15.06
C ILE A 105 5.27 -4.00 -16.40
N LYS A 106 5.75 -2.82 -16.77
CA LYS A 106 5.45 -2.17 -18.04
C LYS A 106 6.72 -1.93 -18.82
N LYS A 107 6.71 -2.30 -20.11
CA LYS A 107 7.72 -1.92 -21.07
C LYS A 107 7.28 -0.63 -21.75
N VAL A 108 8.06 0.43 -21.58
CA VAL A 108 7.72 1.80 -22.01
C VAL A 108 8.84 2.32 -22.90
N VAL A 109 8.51 2.97 -24.01
CA VAL A 109 9.49 3.58 -24.91
C VAL A 109 10.16 4.77 -24.22
N HIS A 110 11.41 5.04 -24.56
CA HIS A 110 12.15 6.20 -24.03
C HIS A 110 11.36 7.49 -24.27
N ASP A 111 11.28 8.33 -23.22
CA ASP A 111 10.47 9.56 -23.18
C ASP A 111 8.95 9.39 -23.38
N GLU A 112 8.43 8.15 -23.38
CA GLU A 112 6.99 7.92 -23.33
C GLU A 112 6.47 8.10 -21.92
N LYS A 113 5.20 8.57 -21.83
CA LYS A 113 4.52 8.80 -20.55
C LYS A 113 4.27 7.50 -19.81
N ILE A 114 4.65 7.46 -18.52
CA ILE A 114 4.39 6.33 -17.63
C ILE A 114 2.94 6.40 -17.15
N ILE A 115 2.18 5.33 -17.38
CA ILE A 115 0.81 5.18 -16.87
C ILE A 115 0.87 4.30 -15.63
N TYR A 116 0.59 4.89 -14.46
CA TYR A 116 0.55 4.20 -13.18
C TYR A 116 -0.64 3.24 -13.11
N PRO A 117 -0.45 2.01 -12.59
CA PRO A 117 -1.57 1.11 -12.31
C PRO A 117 -2.36 1.60 -11.09
N GLU A 118 -3.55 1.05 -10.89
CA GLU A 118 -4.26 1.20 -9.61
C GLU A 118 -3.48 0.45 -8.52
N ALA A 119 -3.32 1.10 -7.36
CA ALA A 119 -2.69 0.47 -6.21
C ALA A 119 -3.67 -0.56 -5.59
N PRO A 120 -3.20 -1.78 -5.26
CA PRO A 120 -4.06 -2.79 -4.66
C PRO A 120 -4.60 -2.34 -3.29
N VAL A 121 -5.83 -2.73 -2.99
CA VAL A 121 -6.42 -2.56 -1.66
C VAL A 121 -5.81 -3.60 -0.72
N ILE A 122 -5.20 -3.13 0.37
CA ILE A 122 -4.60 -4.00 1.38
C ILE A 122 -5.39 -3.83 2.68
N GLU A 123 -5.83 -4.94 3.25
CA GLU A 123 -6.60 -4.94 4.48
C GLU A 123 -5.81 -4.26 5.63
N GLY A 124 -6.49 -3.40 6.36
CA GLY A 124 -5.89 -2.64 7.45
C GLY A 124 -4.95 -1.51 7.05
N TYR A 125 -4.80 -1.24 5.75
CA TYR A 125 -3.93 -0.18 5.25
C TYR A 125 -4.68 0.78 4.33
N THR A 126 -4.18 2.00 4.25
CA THR A 126 -4.63 3.04 3.32
C THR A 126 -3.48 3.38 2.38
N PHE A 127 -3.71 3.30 1.07
CA PHE A 127 -2.74 3.78 0.08
C PHE A 127 -2.57 5.30 0.21
N ILE A 128 -1.32 5.76 0.32
CA ILE A 128 -0.99 7.18 0.49
C ILE A 128 -0.24 7.78 -0.69
N GLY A 129 0.13 6.96 -1.69
CA GLY A 129 0.81 7.43 -2.89
C GLY A 129 1.92 6.49 -3.34
N TRP A 130 2.60 6.89 -4.39
CA TRP A 130 3.80 6.24 -4.91
C TRP A 130 5.05 6.96 -4.38
N ASP A 131 6.17 6.22 -4.20
CA ASP A 131 7.43 6.81 -3.71
C ASP A 131 8.09 7.77 -4.70
N TYR A 132 7.81 7.60 -6.00
CA TYR A 132 8.27 8.48 -7.07
C TYR A 132 7.10 8.92 -7.94
N ASP A 133 7.12 10.21 -8.34
CA ASP A 133 6.25 10.77 -9.36
C ASP A 133 7.07 11.03 -10.63
N ILE A 134 7.21 10.00 -11.46
CA ILE A 134 7.98 10.03 -12.69
C ILE A 134 6.99 10.04 -13.86
N ALA A 135 7.00 11.15 -14.63
CA ALA A 135 6.06 11.30 -15.74
C ALA A 135 6.48 10.54 -17.00
N TYR A 136 7.79 10.43 -17.29
CA TYR A 136 8.33 9.89 -18.54
C TYR A 136 9.45 8.88 -18.30
N ALA A 137 9.49 7.83 -19.11
CA ALA A 137 10.46 6.75 -19.01
C ALA A 137 11.82 7.13 -19.61
N LYS A 138 12.83 7.41 -18.77
CA LYS A 138 14.21 7.71 -19.20
C LYS A 138 15.22 6.62 -18.84
N SER A 139 14.85 5.72 -17.96
CA SER A 139 15.62 4.55 -17.51
C SER A 139 14.67 3.50 -16.94
N ASP A 140 15.21 2.34 -16.59
CA ASP A 140 14.49 1.35 -15.80
C ASP A 140 14.25 1.89 -14.39
N PHE A 141 13.03 1.68 -13.85
CA PHE A 141 12.64 2.10 -12.51
C PHE A 141 11.85 1.04 -11.77
N ILE A 142 12.00 1.06 -10.46
CA ILE A 142 11.08 0.39 -9.53
C ILE A 142 10.34 1.49 -8.77
N ILE A 143 9.02 1.47 -8.87
CA ILE A 143 8.11 2.44 -8.23
C ILE A 143 7.30 1.70 -7.18
N THR A 144 7.33 2.19 -5.94
CA THR A 144 6.74 1.49 -4.79
C THR A 144 5.50 2.21 -4.28
N ALA A 145 4.39 1.48 -4.21
CA ALA A 145 3.16 1.95 -3.56
C ALA A 145 3.36 2.01 -2.04
N LYS A 146 3.11 3.17 -1.44
CA LYS A 146 3.23 3.45 -0.02
C LYS A 146 1.87 3.35 0.66
N TYR A 147 1.87 2.77 1.85
CA TYR A 147 0.68 2.54 2.65
C TYR A 147 0.92 2.92 4.10
N GLU A 148 -0.10 3.43 4.74
CA GLU A 148 -0.16 3.64 6.19
C GLU A 148 -1.16 2.69 6.83
N LYS A 149 -0.87 2.24 8.05
CA LYS A 149 -1.82 1.46 8.84
C LYS A 149 -3.05 2.29 9.15
N LYS A 150 -4.24 1.71 8.99
CA LYS A 150 -5.48 2.32 9.49
C LYS A 150 -5.44 2.38 11.01
N VAL A 151 -6.09 3.39 11.56
CA VAL A 151 -6.24 3.58 13.00
C VAL A 151 -7.68 3.28 13.37
N TYR A 152 -7.87 2.57 14.48
CA TYR A 152 -9.17 2.16 15.01
C TYR A 152 -9.35 2.65 16.44
N HIS A 153 -10.56 3.08 16.73
CA HIS A 153 -10.96 3.48 18.08
C HIS A 153 -11.47 2.27 18.88
N VAL A 154 -10.91 2.07 20.05
CA VAL A 154 -11.35 1.07 21.02
C VAL A 154 -11.84 1.79 22.26
N THR A 155 -13.14 1.65 22.56
CA THR A 155 -13.78 2.26 23.72
C THR A 155 -14.12 1.17 24.73
N PHE A 156 -13.69 1.34 25.98
CA PHE A 156 -14.05 0.49 27.10
C PHE A 156 -15.08 1.22 27.95
N GLN A 157 -16.22 0.61 28.17
CA GLN A 157 -17.29 1.20 28.99
C GLN A 157 -17.96 0.17 29.90
N THR A 158 -18.61 0.62 30.93
CA THR A 158 -19.46 -0.23 31.79
C THR A 158 -20.76 -0.55 31.08
N GLN A 159 -21.46 -1.62 31.52
CA GLN A 159 -22.83 -1.93 31.08
C GLN A 159 -23.84 -0.82 31.40
N PHE A 160 -23.45 0.16 32.23
CA PHE A 160 -24.27 1.32 32.61
C PHE A 160 -24.00 2.55 31.76
N GLY A 161 -23.06 2.45 30.77
CA GLY A 161 -22.72 3.52 29.83
C GLY A 161 -21.59 4.45 30.30
N GLU A 162 -20.91 4.16 31.40
CA GLU A 162 -19.77 4.94 31.87
C GLU A 162 -18.49 4.50 31.12
N VAL A 163 -17.81 5.46 30.46
CA VAL A 163 -16.57 5.21 29.75
C VAL A 163 -15.45 5.00 30.76
N ILE A 164 -14.71 3.88 30.61
CA ILE A 164 -13.56 3.50 31.44
C ILE A 164 -12.27 4.00 30.81
N ASP A 165 -12.13 3.79 29.50
CA ASP A 165 -10.96 4.17 28.71
C ASP A 165 -11.33 4.26 27.23
N GLU A 166 -10.63 5.12 26.48
CA GLU A 166 -10.77 5.24 25.03
C GLU A 166 -9.40 5.48 24.42
N LYS A 167 -9.03 4.65 23.42
CA LYS A 167 -7.72 4.71 22.79
C LYS A 167 -7.80 4.41 21.31
N GLU A 168 -6.84 4.99 20.59
CA GLU A 168 -6.56 4.68 19.21
C GLU A 168 -5.47 3.61 19.11
N TYR A 169 -5.69 2.63 18.24
CA TYR A 169 -4.75 1.56 17.94
C TYR A 169 -4.56 1.47 16.42
N ALA A 170 -3.31 1.35 15.95
CA ALA A 170 -3.07 1.04 14.56
C ALA A 170 -3.48 -0.43 14.26
N TYR A 171 -3.76 -0.70 13.01
CA TYR A 171 -4.12 -2.06 12.56
C TYR A 171 -3.14 -3.12 13.07
N LEU A 172 -3.69 -4.17 13.69
CA LEU A 172 -2.98 -5.27 14.36
C LEU A 172 -2.14 -4.88 15.58
N ASP A 173 -2.32 -3.69 16.14
CA ASP A 173 -1.76 -3.39 17.45
C ASP A 173 -2.51 -4.16 18.53
N VAL A 174 -1.79 -4.57 19.57
CA VAL A 174 -2.36 -5.31 20.71
C VAL A 174 -3.26 -4.40 21.53
N ILE A 175 -4.49 -4.81 21.75
CA ILE A 175 -5.46 -4.10 22.60
C ILE A 175 -5.11 -4.33 24.07
N ILE A 176 -4.82 -3.26 24.80
CA ILE A 176 -4.51 -3.30 26.23
C ILE A 176 -5.77 -3.01 27.01
N TYR A 177 -6.32 -4.06 27.67
CA TYR A 177 -7.51 -3.95 28.52
C TYR A 177 -7.17 -3.17 29.80
N PRO A 178 -7.96 -2.13 30.15
CA PRO A 178 -7.78 -1.41 31.41
C PRO A 178 -8.26 -2.27 32.59
N ASN A 179 -7.90 -1.85 33.82
CA ASN A 179 -8.55 -2.39 34.99
C ASN A 179 -10.05 -2.01 34.98
N PRO A 180 -10.97 -2.94 35.30
CA PRO A 180 -12.37 -2.63 35.34
C PRO A 180 -12.64 -1.61 36.44
N LEU A 181 -13.62 -0.72 36.23
CA LEU A 181 -14.01 0.29 37.21
C LEU A 181 -14.56 -0.38 38.47
N VAL A 182 -14.14 0.09 39.62
CA VAL A 182 -14.70 -0.37 40.90
C VAL A 182 -16.04 0.34 41.16
N ILE A 183 -17.16 -0.40 41.11
CA ILE A 183 -18.51 0.13 41.32
C ILE A 183 -19.02 -0.39 42.65
N GLU A 184 -19.45 0.55 43.54
CA GLU A 184 -19.98 0.17 44.84
C GLU A 184 -21.20 -0.73 44.67
N GLY A 185 -21.26 -1.83 45.41
CA GLY A 185 -22.34 -2.78 45.34
C GLY A 185 -22.32 -3.76 44.17
N TYR A 186 -21.29 -3.72 43.33
CA TYR A 186 -21.15 -4.61 42.18
C TYR A 186 -19.81 -5.35 42.16
N ASN A 187 -19.80 -6.50 41.53
CA ASN A 187 -18.59 -7.28 41.20
C ASN A 187 -18.42 -7.29 39.69
N PHE A 188 -17.25 -6.97 39.21
CA PHE A 188 -16.88 -7.19 37.82
C PHE A 188 -16.92 -8.69 37.47
N VAL A 189 -17.46 -9.03 36.32
CA VAL A 189 -17.61 -10.42 35.86
C VAL A 189 -16.66 -10.68 34.66
N SER A 190 -16.82 -9.91 33.60
CA SER A 190 -16.07 -10.12 32.36
C SER A 190 -16.20 -8.89 31.47
N TRP A 191 -15.32 -8.85 30.48
CA TRP A 191 -15.47 -8.00 29.32
C TRP A 191 -16.39 -8.67 28.28
N SER A 192 -17.08 -7.89 27.44
CA SER A 192 -17.95 -8.39 26.36
C SER A 192 -17.18 -9.03 25.22
N SER A 193 -15.89 -8.75 25.11
CA SER A 193 -15.00 -9.24 24.05
C SER A 193 -13.64 -9.59 24.64
N ASN A 194 -12.92 -10.45 23.94
CA ASN A 194 -11.51 -10.81 24.20
C ASN A 194 -10.63 -10.58 22.98
N GLU A 195 -11.02 -9.63 22.11
CA GLU A 195 -10.22 -9.25 20.95
C GLU A 195 -8.79 -8.87 21.37
N GLU A 196 -7.81 -9.51 20.78
CA GLU A 196 -6.40 -9.29 21.11
C GLU A 196 -5.79 -8.16 20.25
N TYR A 197 -6.28 -8.00 19.01
CA TYR A 197 -5.73 -7.05 18.03
C TYR A 197 -6.79 -6.10 17.48
N ALA A 198 -6.39 -4.85 17.24
CA ALA A 198 -7.24 -3.84 16.64
C ALA A 198 -7.37 -4.06 15.13
N THR A 199 -8.54 -4.51 14.69
CA THR A 199 -8.87 -4.74 13.26
C THR A 199 -10.04 -3.89 12.78
N LYS A 200 -10.76 -3.25 13.73
CA LYS A 200 -11.96 -2.41 13.50
C LYS A 200 -12.20 -1.53 14.71
N ASN A 201 -13.06 -0.52 14.57
CA ASN A 201 -13.59 0.19 15.71
C ASN A 201 -14.43 -0.77 16.55
N ILE A 202 -14.24 -0.78 17.86
CA ILE A 202 -14.94 -1.69 18.77
C ILE A 202 -15.26 -1.01 20.10
N GLU A 203 -16.43 -1.34 20.62
CA GLU A 203 -16.90 -1.01 21.97
C GLU A 203 -16.84 -2.26 22.83
N ILE A 204 -16.08 -2.23 23.91
CA ILE A 204 -15.87 -3.36 24.82
C ILE A 204 -16.52 -3.02 26.16
N ILE A 205 -17.54 -3.82 26.52
CA ILE A 205 -18.37 -3.58 27.67
C ILE A 205 -17.91 -4.41 28.88
N ALA A 206 -17.70 -3.75 30.01
CA ALA A 206 -17.49 -4.39 31.30
C ALA A 206 -18.82 -4.79 31.91
N TYR A 207 -19.01 -6.09 32.12
CA TYR A 207 -20.21 -6.62 32.79
C TYR A 207 -20.00 -6.77 34.29
N TYR A 208 -21.02 -6.43 35.04
CA TYR A 208 -21.05 -6.47 36.51
C TYR A 208 -22.29 -7.17 37.02
N ASN A 209 -22.13 -7.93 38.08
CA ASN A 209 -23.22 -8.48 38.86
C ASN A 209 -23.39 -7.71 40.19
N ILE A 210 -24.63 -7.45 40.58
CA ILE A 210 -24.92 -6.83 41.88
C ILE A 210 -24.49 -7.78 42.99
N LYS A 211 -23.83 -7.27 44.03
CA LYS A 211 -23.47 -8.03 45.25
C LYS A 211 -24.69 -8.48 45.96
N GLN A 212 -24.65 -9.66 46.55
CA GLN A 212 -25.71 -10.23 47.38
C GLN A 212 -25.17 -10.48 48.77
N PHE A 213 -26.05 -10.22 49.77
CA PHE A 213 -25.73 -10.37 51.17
C PHE A 213 -26.82 -11.17 51.89
N SER A 214 -26.41 -11.92 52.93
CA SER A 214 -27.33 -12.63 53.81
C SER A 214 -27.89 -11.71 54.90
N VAL A 215 -29.18 -11.73 55.09
CA VAL A 215 -29.82 -11.16 56.27
C VAL A 215 -30.34 -12.31 57.12
N THR A 216 -29.80 -12.47 58.33
CA THR A 216 -30.17 -13.51 59.28
C THR A 216 -31.02 -12.91 60.41
N PHE A 217 -32.18 -13.43 60.63
CA PHE A 217 -33.09 -13.03 61.72
C PHE A 217 -32.95 -14.02 62.87
N ILE A 218 -32.69 -13.50 64.08
CA ILE A 218 -32.48 -14.28 65.29
C ILE A 218 -33.60 -14.00 66.25
N GLY A 219 -34.19 -15.02 66.85
CA GLY A 219 -35.22 -14.93 67.84
C GLY A 219 -34.69 -14.73 69.27
N PHE A 220 -35.59 -14.87 70.26
CA PHE A 220 -35.34 -14.61 71.67
C PHE A 220 -34.23 -15.48 72.28
N ASP A 221 -34.16 -16.73 71.87
CA ASP A 221 -33.24 -17.78 72.39
C ASP A 221 -32.01 -18.01 71.44
N GLU A 222 -31.61 -17.01 70.66
CA GLU A 222 -30.55 -17.02 69.67
C GLU A 222 -30.77 -18.00 68.47
N ASN A 223 -31.97 -18.57 68.37
CA ASN A 223 -32.35 -19.41 67.26
C ASN A 223 -32.60 -18.59 66.00
N ILE A 224 -32.13 -19.14 64.84
CA ILE A 224 -32.42 -18.51 63.55
C ILE A 224 -33.90 -18.71 63.21
N ILE A 225 -34.66 -17.63 63.11
CA ILE A 225 -36.09 -17.62 62.73
C ILE A 225 -36.27 -17.38 61.24
N GLY A 226 -35.22 -16.86 60.55
CA GLY A 226 -35.21 -16.66 59.09
C GLY A 226 -33.85 -16.27 58.56
N LYS A 227 -33.61 -16.65 57.33
CA LYS A 227 -32.44 -16.22 56.58
C LYS A 227 -32.85 -15.93 55.14
N ILE A 228 -32.53 -14.76 54.62
CA ILE A 228 -32.80 -14.35 53.25
C ILE A 228 -31.52 -13.86 52.59
N THR A 229 -31.46 -13.94 51.26
CA THR A 229 -30.39 -13.33 50.43
C THR A 229 -30.99 -12.13 49.73
N VAL A 230 -30.37 -10.99 49.85
CA VAL A 230 -30.84 -9.73 49.26
C VAL A 230 -29.72 -9.10 48.41
N ASN A 231 -30.11 -8.39 47.39
CA ASN A 231 -29.16 -7.61 46.61
C ASN A 231 -28.68 -6.39 47.42
N TYR A 232 -27.48 -5.92 47.12
CA TYR A 232 -26.93 -4.70 47.70
C TYR A 232 -27.95 -3.56 47.73
N MET A 233 -28.21 -3.02 48.94
CA MET A 233 -29.14 -1.92 49.21
C MET A 233 -30.58 -2.15 48.73
N SER A 234 -30.94 -3.37 48.35
CA SER A 234 -32.32 -3.67 47.99
C SER A 234 -33.21 -3.80 49.25
N PRO A 235 -34.47 -3.32 49.20
CA PRO A 235 -35.39 -3.49 50.30
C PRO A 235 -35.78 -4.97 50.51
N PHE A 236 -36.07 -5.32 51.74
CA PHE A 236 -36.55 -6.66 52.12
C PHE A 236 -37.64 -6.57 53.19
N VAL A 237 -38.31 -7.69 53.34
CA VAL A 237 -39.39 -7.78 54.30
C VAL A 237 -38.94 -8.52 55.57
N TYR A 238 -39.22 -7.97 56.76
CA TYR A 238 -38.96 -8.63 58.02
C TYR A 238 -39.93 -9.80 58.21
N PRO A 239 -39.47 -10.94 58.72
CA PRO A 239 -40.40 -12.03 59.07
C PRO A 239 -41.28 -11.66 60.28
N GLU A 240 -42.39 -12.40 60.47
CA GLU A 240 -43.13 -12.32 61.67
C GLU A 240 -42.31 -12.84 62.86
N ALA A 241 -42.25 -12.10 63.93
CA ALA A 241 -41.57 -12.53 65.14
C ALA A 241 -42.33 -13.67 65.82
N PRO A 242 -41.65 -14.75 66.29
CA PRO A 242 -42.33 -15.83 67.06
C PRO A 242 -43.02 -15.34 68.29
N ILE A 243 -44.19 -15.90 68.58
CA ILE A 243 -44.93 -15.65 69.85
C ILE A 243 -44.24 -16.45 70.94
N ILE A 244 -43.87 -15.79 72.06
CA ILE A 244 -43.19 -16.39 73.19
C ILE A 244 -44.04 -16.18 74.45
N GLU A 245 -44.32 -17.27 75.11
CA GLU A 245 -45.19 -17.23 76.37
C GLU A 245 -44.44 -16.37 77.40
N GLY A 246 -45.24 -15.39 78.01
CA GLY A 246 -44.71 -14.49 79.00
C GLY A 246 -43.86 -13.32 78.49
N TYR A 247 -43.75 -13.14 77.14
CA TYR A 247 -43.04 -12.04 76.58
C TYR A 247 -43.82 -11.39 75.42
N THR A 248 -43.59 -10.10 75.24
CA THR A 248 -44.18 -9.31 74.18
C THR A 248 -43.06 -8.88 73.21
N PHE A 249 -43.22 -9.10 71.90
CA PHE A 249 -42.32 -8.60 70.88
C PHE A 249 -42.46 -7.09 70.85
N VAL A 250 -41.30 -6.36 70.97
CA VAL A 250 -41.26 -4.89 70.94
C VAL A 250 -40.63 -4.36 69.64
N GLY A 251 -39.93 -5.17 68.93
CA GLY A 251 -39.33 -4.75 67.68
C GLY A 251 -38.01 -5.52 67.34
N TRP A 252 -37.37 -5.10 66.32
CA TRP A 252 -36.04 -5.60 65.87
C TRP A 252 -34.98 -4.66 66.40
N ASN A 253 -33.79 -5.20 66.72
CA ASN A 253 -32.62 -4.41 67.21
C ASN A 253 -32.13 -3.34 66.24
N GLN A 254 -32.46 -3.47 64.93
CA GLN A 254 -32.13 -2.49 63.89
C GLN A 254 -33.23 -2.48 62.83
N ASN A 255 -33.51 -1.28 62.32
CA ASN A 255 -34.46 -1.07 61.22
C ASN A 255 -33.69 -0.63 59.98
N VAL A 256 -33.36 -1.57 59.17
CA VAL A 256 -32.57 -1.32 57.88
C VAL A 256 -33.48 -1.61 56.69
N ILE A 257 -33.45 -0.75 55.72
CA ILE A 257 -34.20 -0.90 54.46
C ILE A 257 -33.43 -1.77 53.46
N GLY A 258 -32.09 -1.68 53.47
CA GLY A 258 -31.19 -2.46 52.65
C GLY A 258 -29.83 -2.62 53.31
N VAL A 259 -29.06 -3.62 52.91
CA VAL A 259 -27.77 -3.98 53.52
C VAL A 259 -26.60 -3.84 52.52
N LYS A 260 -25.41 -3.51 53.07
CA LYS A 260 -24.16 -3.42 52.34
C LYS A 260 -23.20 -4.55 52.66
N GLN A 261 -23.53 -5.41 53.62
CA GLN A 261 -22.78 -6.57 54.08
C GLN A 261 -23.70 -7.57 54.72
N ASP A 262 -23.23 -8.77 54.99
CA ASP A 262 -23.98 -9.77 55.77
C ASP A 262 -24.41 -9.17 57.11
N THR A 263 -25.68 -9.26 57.43
CA THR A 263 -26.29 -8.55 58.57
C THR A 263 -27.11 -9.53 59.40
N THR A 264 -26.97 -9.42 60.71
CA THR A 264 -27.79 -10.16 61.66
C THR A 264 -28.75 -9.21 62.37
N ILE A 265 -30.02 -9.53 62.35
CA ILE A 265 -31.08 -8.75 62.95
C ILE A 265 -31.75 -9.58 64.08
N VAL A 266 -31.84 -9.02 65.28
CA VAL A 266 -32.31 -9.75 66.51
C VAL A 266 -33.65 -9.21 66.95
N ALA A 267 -34.58 -10.12 67.26
CA ALA A 267 -35.84 -9.78 67.80
C ALA A 267 -35.69 -9.35 69.27
N ILE A 268 -36.32 -8.25 69.66
CA ILE A 268 -36.34 -7.72 71.03
C ILE A 268 -37.69 -8.04 71.66
N TYR A 269 -37.64 -8.60 72.86
CA TYR A 269 -38.83 -8.95 73.65
C TYR A 269 -38.73 -8.34 75.04
N GLU A 270 -39.85 -7.93 75.55
CA GLU A 270 -40.02 -7.52 76.95
C GLU A 270 -40.87 -8.53 77.73
N LYS A 271 -40.53 -8.75 79.01
CA LYS A 271 -41.30 -9.66 79.92
C LYS A 271 -42.63 -9.01 80.30
N ASN A 272 -43.71 -9.75 80.15
CA ASN A 272 -45.04 -9.32 80.52
C ASN A 272 -45.21 -9.11 82.04
#